data_5cc591715155aaddf5b9d0bbc91a0dce
#
_entry.id   5cc591715155aaddf5b9d0bbc91a0dce
#
_cell.length_a   1.000
_cell.length_b   1.000
_cell.length_c   1.000
_cell.angle_alpha   90.00
_cell.angle_beta   90.00
_cell.angle_gamma   90.00
#
_symmetry.space_group_name_H-M   'P 1'
#
loop_
_entity.id
_entity.type
_entity.pdbx_description
1 polymer ?
#
loop_
_entity_poly.entity_id
_entity_poly.type
_entity_poly.pdbx_seq_one_letter_code
_entity_poly.pdbx_strand_id
1 'polypeptide(L)'
;MGLPGAEAKAHPLPGDERPGEARPVPIAPGDMSMKDYPVAVDIGVRWGDMDALVHVNNVVYFEYFELARVAYLERIGMPTPGPAWRDFGWVIGSTCCRYEAPVTFPDTLAVGTRAGALSGDRLLMEYQAVSAKLNRVAAEGEALLVAYDFGAGRVTPIPDDIRRSILSLEGRELPRVPRGAGRIVGDS
;
A
#
# COMPACT_ATOMS: atom_id res chain seq x y z
N MET A 1 -25.35 -3.14 -53.99
CA MET A 1 -23.90 -2.91 -54.14
C MET A 1 -23.30 -2.95 -52.75
N GLY A 2 -22.84 -4.13 -52.32
CA GLY A 2 -22.30 -4.37 -50.98
C GLY A 2 -20.81 -4.07 -50.96
N LEU A 3 -20.36 -3.37 -49.90
CA LEU A 3 -18.94 -3.16 -49.64
C LEU A 3 -18.36 -4.44 -49.00
N PRO A 4 -17.18 -4.91 -49.41
CA PRO A 4 -16.54 -6.07 -48.82
C PRO A 4 -15.93 -5.71 -47.45
N GLY A 5 -16.23 -6.54 -46.46
CA GLY A 5 -15.61 -6.45 -45.13
C GLY A 5 -14.12 -6.76 -45.20
N ALA A 6 -13.31 -5.84 -44.71
CA ALA A 6 -11.89 -6.08 -44.49
C ALA A 6 -11.71 -6.72 -43.09
N GLU A 7 -11.49 -8.04 -43.04
CA GLU A 7 -10.96 -8.70 -41.85
C GLU A 7 -9.51 -8.25 -41.63
N ALA A 8 -9.30 -7.44 -40.62
CA ALA A 8 -7.95 -7.11 -40.14
C ALA A 8 -7.35 -8.34 -39.44
N LYS A 9 -6.49 -9.07 -40.16
CA LYS A 9 -5.64 -10.11 -39.57
C LYS A 9 -4.65 -9.44 -38.64
N ALA A 10 -4.79 -9.67 -37.31
CA ALA A 10 -3.79 -9.32 -36.35
C ALA A 10 -2.47 -10.06 -36.67
N HIS A 11 -1.43 -9.28 -36.93
CA HIS A 11 -0.08 -9.82 -37.15
C HIS A 11 0.55 -10.06 -35.75
N PRO A 12 1.05 -11.26 -35.44
CA PRO A 12 1.79 -11.49 -34.21
C PRO A 12 3.09 -10.71 -34.28
N LEU A 13 3.37 -9.94 -33.22
CA LEU A 13 4.65 -9.25 -33.04
C LEU A 13 5.77 -10.30 -32.84
N PRO A 14 6.97 -10.09 -33.41
CA PRO A 14 8.07 -11.05 -33.26
C PRO A 14 8.55 -11.12 -31.81
N GLY A 15 8.80 -12.32 -31.36
CA GLY A 15 9.24 -12.82 -30.06
C GLY A 15 9.84 -11.82 -29.08
N ASP A 16 9.09 -11.53 -28.03
CA ASP A 16 9.57 -10.84 -26.82
C ASP A 16 10.09 -11.89 -25.83
N GLU A 17 11.32 -12.36 -26.06
CA GLU A 17 12.07 -13.08 -25.02
C GLU A 17 12.66 -12.05 -24.05
N ARG A 18 11.93 -11.72 -23.00
CA ARG A 18 12.45 -10.88 -21.91
C ARG A 18 13.40 -11.70 -21.04
N PRO A 19 14.67 -11.30 -20.88
CA PRO A 19 15.57 -11.97 -19.97
C PRO A 19 15.14 -11.69 -18.52
N GLY A 20 14.80 -12.74 -17.76
CA GLY A 20 14.71 -12.69 -16.31
C GLY A 20 13.35 -12.28 -15.73
N GLU A 21 12.25 -12.84 -16.22
CA GLU A 21 11.02 -12.85 -15.43
C GLU A 21 11.26 -13.65 -14.15
N ALA A 22 11.42 -12.92 -13.03
CA ALA A 22 11.24 -13.51 -11.71
C ALA A 22 9.80 -14.04 -11.70
N ARG A 23 9.64 -15.37 -11.79
CA ARG A 23 8.35 -16.02 -11.63
C ARG A 23 7.75 -15.56 -10.30
N PRO A 24 6.49 -15.08 -10.26
CA PRO A 24 5.81 -14.84 -9.01
C PRO A 24 5.91 -16.11 -8.18
N VAL A 25 6.45 -16.00 -6.98
CA VAL A 25 6.41 -17.12 -6.03
C VAL A 25 4.91 -17.32 -5.74
N PRO A 26 4.33 -18.50 -6.02
CA PRO A 26 2.93 -18.73 -5.69
C PRO A 26 2.78 -18.62 -4.18
N ILE A 27 2.05 -17.63 -3.72
CA ILE A 27 1.59 -17.59 -2.33
C ILE A 27 0.64 -18.78 -2.20
N ALA A 28 0.98 -19.73 -1.35
CA ALA A 28 0.16 -20.92 -1.15
C ALA A 28 -1.27 -20.50 -0.75
N PRO A 29 -2.33 -21.12 -1.28
CA PRO A 29 -3.70 -20.87 -0.85
C PRO A 29 -3.85 -21.34 0.61
N GLY A 30 -3.64 -20.44 1.55
CA GLY A 30 -3.66 -20.72 3.00
C GLY A 30 -3.21 -19.58 3.86
N ASP A 31 -2.50 -18.60 3.32
CA ASP A 31 -1.93 -17.51 4.11
C ASP A 31 -2.62 -16.16 3.87
N MET A 32 -3.95 -16.19 3.80
CA MET A 32 -4.80 -14.99 3.75
C MET A 32 -5.13 -14.46 5.15
N SER A 33 -4.23 -14.72 6.10
CA SER A 33 -4.46 -14.36 7.48
C SER A 33 -4.11 -12.89 7.70
N MET A 34 -5.14 -12.05 7.89
CA MET A 34 -4.97 -10.71 8.49
C MET A 34 -4.45 -10.77 9.94
N LYS A 35 -4.12 -11.97 10.46
CA LYS A 35 -3.61 -12.18 11.82
C LYS A 35 -2.28 -11.48 12.09
N ASP A 36 -1.48 -11.27 11.05
CA ASP A 36 -0.19 -10.58 11.14
C ASP A 36 -0.31 -9.05 11.02
N TYR A 37 -1.53 -8.55 10.84
CA TYR A 37 -1.83 -7.14 10.72
C TYR A 37 -2.67 -6.68 11.93
N PRO A 38 -2.11 -5.85 12.84
CA PRO A 38 -2.83 -5.42 14.04
C PRO A 38 -4.03 -4.52 13.73
N VAL A 39 -4.06 -3.96 12.52
CA VAL A 39 -5.18 -3.17 12.01
C VAL A 39 -5.55 -3.64 10.62
N ALA A 40 -6.84 -3.87 10.40
CA ALA A 40 -7.41 -4.15 9.10
C ALA A 40 -8.74 -3.39 8.95
N VAL A 41 -9.03 -2.94 7.75
CA VAL A 41 -10.28 -2.26 7.39
C VAL A 41 -10.89 -2.92 6.16
N ASP A 42 -12.22 -3.07 6.17
CA ASP A 42 -12.95 -3.56 5.01
C ASP A 42 -13.37 -2.38 4.13
N ILE A 43 -12.97 -2.39 2.87
CA ILE A 43 -13.21 -1.33 1.90
C ILE A 43 -14.01 -1.89 0.73
N GLY A 44 -15.25 -1.38 0.56
CA GLY A 44 -16.05 -1.69 -0.63
C GLY A 44 -15.49 -1.01 -1.87
N VAL A 45 -15.20 -1.81 -2.90
CA VAL A 45 -14.80 -1.30 -4.21
C VAL A 45 -15.98 -0.54 -4.83
N ARG A 46 -15.76 0.70 -5.25
CA ARG A 46 -16.75 1.55 -5.90
C ARG A 46 -16.71 1.35 -7.42
N TRP A 47 -17.83 1.56 -8.10
CA TRP A 47 -17.85 1.57 -9.57
C TRP A 47 -16.84 2.55 -10.16
N GLY A 48 -16.71 3.74 -9.56
CA GLY A 48 -15.79 4.80 -9.99
C GLY A 48 -14.32 4.51 -9.72
N ASP A 49 -13.98 3.42 -9.01
CA ASP A 49 -12.60 3.01 -8.77
C ASP A 49 -11.98 2.30 -9.98
N MET A 50 -12.83 1.85 -10.94
CA MET A 50 -12.37 1.16 -12.15
C MET A 50 -11.94 2.15 -13.23
N ASP A 51 -10.95 1.73 -14.00
CA ASP A 51 -10.51 2.42 -15.23
C ASP A 51 -11.11 1.81 -16.50
N ALA A 52 -10.66 2.28 -17.65
CA ALA A 52 -11.12 1.81 -18.95
C ALA A 52 -10.76 0.34 -19.24
N LEU A 53 -9.86 -0.28 -18.48
CA LEU A 53 -9.50 -1.69 -18.54
C LEU A 53 -10.42 -2.56 -17.66
N VAL A 54 -11.45 -1.95 -17.06
CA VAL A 54 -12.47 -2.61 -16.24
C VAL A 54 -11.91 -3.25 -14.94
N HIS A 55 -10.79 -2.74 -14.45
CA HIS A 55 -10.19 -3.12 -13.17
C HIS A 55 -10.02 -1.90 -12.29
N VAL A 56 -9.90 -2.11 -10.97
CA VAL A 56 -9.53 -1.03 -10.04
C VAL A 56 -8.24 -0.38 -10.53
N ASN A 57 -8.31 0.93 -10.75
CA ASN A 57 -7.17 1.71 -11.19
C ASN A 57 -6.03 1.60 -10.17
N ASN A 58 -4.80 1.46 -10.65
CA ASN A 58 -3.61 1.29 -9.83
C ASN A 58 -3.43 2.40 -8.78
N VAL A 59 -3.83 3.63 -9.06
CA VAL A 59 -3.73 4.76 -8.14
C VAL A 59 -4.69 4.62 -6.95
N VAL A 60 -5.85 4.00 -7.14
CA VAL A 60 -6.87 3.83 -6.09
C VAL A 60 -6.36 2.95 -4.93
N TYR A 61 -5.44 2.03 -5.17
CA TYR A 61 -4.84 1.23 -4.10
C TYR A 61 -4.10 2.10 -3.07
N PHE A 62 -3.53 3.23 -3.47
CA PHE A 62 -2.91 4.17 -2.53
C PHE A 62 -3.95 4.85 -1.62
N GLU A 63 -5.17 5.11 -2.11
CA GLU A 63 -6.29 5.57 -1.27
C GLU A 63 -6.69 4.49 -0.26
N TYR A 64 -6.77 3.23 -0.68
CA TYR A 64 -7.10 2.11 0.20
C TYR A 64 -6.03 1.93 1.30
N PHE A 65 -4.75 2.04 0.95
CA PHE A 65 -3.65 2.00 1.92
C PHE A 65 -3.67 3.21 2.86
N GLU A 66 -4.08 4.38 2.37
CA GLU A 66 -4.26 5.57 3.20
C GLU A 66 -5.34 5.37 4.25
N LEU A 67 -6.50 4.83 3.88
CA LEU A 67 -7.58 4.53 4.83
C LEU A 67 -7.13 3.56 5.93
N ALA A 68 -6.40 2.51 5.58
CA ALA A 68 -5.84 1.58 6.54
C ALA A 68 -4.79 2.26 7.44
N ARG A 69 -3.95 3.12 6.88
CA ARG A 69 -2.95 3.90 7.63
C ARG A 69 -3.61 4.86 8.62
N VAL A 70 -4.68 5.57 8.21
CA VAL A 70 -5.43 6.45 9.11
C VAL A 70 -5.97 5.65 10.28
N ALA A 71 -6.61 4.51 10.05
CA ALA A 71 -7.10 3.63 11.11
C ALA A 71 -5.97 3.15 12.05
N TYR A 72 -4.79 2.86 11.52
CA TYR A 72 -3.62 2.50 12.33
C TYR A 72 -3.16 3.66 13.21
N LEU A 73 -3.05 4.87 12.64
CA LEU A 73 -2.63 6.07 13.37
C LEU A 73 -3.61 6.43 14.48
N GLU A 74 -4.92 6.31 14.22
CA GLU A 74 -5.96 6.47 15.26
C GLU A 74 -5.79 5.43 16.38
N ARG A 75 -5.47 4.19 16.05
CA ARG A 75 -5.30 3.12 17.02
C ARG A 75 -4.10 3.34 17.95
N ILE A 76 -3.06 4.02 17.50
CA ILE A 76 -1.91 4.42 18.33
C ILE A 76 -2.14 5.75 19.07
N GLY A 77 -3.35 6.29 19.02
CA GLY A 77 -3.74 7.50 19.76
C GLY A 77 -3.41 8.81 19.05
N MET A 78 -3.06 8.77 17.77
CA MET A 78 -2.93 9.99 16.99
C MET A 78 -4.33 10.52 16.62
N PRO A 79 -4.59 11.82 16.81
CA PRO A 79 -5.88 12.39 16.43
C PRO A 79 -6.04 12.36 14.90
N THR A 80 -7.27 12.30 14.45
CA THR A 80 -7.61 12.52 13.03
C THR A 80 -7.08 13.89 12.57
N PRO A 81 -6.57 14.01 11.33
CA PRO A 81 -6.09 15.28 10.80
C PRO A 81 -7.07 16.43 10.99
N GLY A 82 -6.61 17.51 11.60
CA GLY A 82 -7.43 18.68 11.91
C GLY A 82 -6.60 19.85 12.42
N PRO A 83 -7.23 20.98 12.83
CA PRO A 83 -6.53 22.17 13.30
C PRO A 83 -5.55 21.94 14.48
N ALA A 84 -5.69 20.84 15.22
CA ALA A 84 -4.82 20.46 16.32
C ALA A 84 -3.49 19.80 15.88
N TRP A 85 -3.33 19.49 14.61
CA TRP A 85 -2.11 18.89 14.02
C TRP A 85 -1.01 19.92 13.74
N ARG A 86 -0.86 20.90 14.59
CA ARG A 86 0.06 22.01 14.32
C ARG A 86 1.52 21.68 14.61
N ASP A 87 1.79 20.70 15.48
CA ASP A 87 3.13 20.51 16.04
C ASP A 87 3.81 19.21 15.56
N PHE A 88 3.09 18.10 15.46
CA PHE A 88 3.65 16.82 15.04
C PHE A 88 2.70 16.05 14.12
N GLY A 89 3.27 15.42 13.10
CA GLY A 89 2.55 14.49 12.23
C GLY A 89 3.48 13.71 11.33
N TRP A 90 2.90 13.08 10.32
CA TRP A 90 3.62 12.26 9.37
C TRP A 90 3.52 12.86 7.96
N VAL A 91 4.64 12.89 7.24
CA VAL A 91 4.67 13.12 5.79
C VAL A 91 5.09 11.84 5.09
N ILE A 92 4.53 11.60 3.91
CA ILE A 92 4.91 10.44 3.10
C ILE A 92 6.22 10.77 2.37
N GLY A 93 7.27 10.02 2.69
CA GLY A 93 8.55 10.11 2.01
C GLY A 93 8.57 9.31 0.71
N SER A 94 7.91 8.14 0.71
CA SER A 94 7.72 7.31 -0.48
C SER A 94 6.58 6.33 -0.27
N THR A 95 6.03 5.83 -1.37
CA THR A 95 5.07 4.73 -1.35
C THR A 95 5.26 3.87 -2.58
N CYS A 96 5.02 2.57 -2.46
CA CYS A 96 5.01 1.64 -3.57
C CYS A 96 3.87 0.64 -3.43
N CYS A 97 3.49 0.04 -4.55
CA CYS A 97 2.45 -0.98 -4.62
C CYS A 97 2.84 -2.04 -5.64
N ARG A 98 2.66 -3.30 -5.27
CA ARG A 98 2.75 -4.47 -6.14
C ARG A 98 1.35 -5.04 -6.34
N TYR A 99 0.94 -5.23 -7.58
CA TYR A 99 -0.39 -5.69 -7.96
C TYR A 99 -0.32 -7.18 -8.30
N GLU A 100 -1.10 -8.01 -7.57
CA GLU A 100 -1.07 -9.46 -7.66
C GLU A 100 -2.30 -10.03 -8.39
N ALA A 101 -3.43 -9.33 -8.36
CA ALA A 101 -4.65 -9.76 -9.02
C ALA A 101 -5.54 -8.57 -9.44
N PRO A 102 -6.20 -8.66 -10.60
CA PRO A 102 -7.14 -7.64 -11.05
C PRO A 102 -8.43 -7.69 -10.23
N VAL A 103 -8.76 -6.61 -9.55
CA VAL A 103 -10.01 -6.46 -8.78
C VAL A 103 -11.03 -5.71 -9.63
N THR A 104 -12.29 -6.12 -9.55
CA THR A 104 -13.41 -5.52 -10.29
C THR A 104 -14.58 -5.25 -9.35
N PHE A 105 -15.34 -4.17 -9.60
CA PHE A 105 -16.63 -3.96 -8.93
C PHE A 105 -17.66 -5.04 -9.32
N PRO A 106 -18.55 -5.49 -8.42
CA PRO A 106 -18.49 -5.28 -6.97
C PRO A 106 -17.52 -6.23 -6.28
N ASP A 107 -16.80 -5.74 -5.28
CA ASP A 107 -15.93 -6.50 -4.40
C ASP A 107 -15.76 -5.78 -3.05
N THR A 108 -15.20 -6.45 -2.06
CA THR A 108 -14.73 -5.88 -0.81
C THR A 108 -13.28 -6.31 -0.60
N LEU A 109 -12.43 -5.35 -0.31
CA LEU A 109 -11.03 -5.59 0.05
C LEU A 109 -10.85 -5.49 1.56
N ALA A 110 -10.35 -6.55 2.20
CA ALA A 110 -9.78 -6.45 3.53
C ALA A 110 -8.37 -5.90 3.39
N VAL A 111 -8.12 -4.69 3.90
CA VAL A 111 -6.82 -4.03 3.81
C VAL A 111 -6.16 -4.01 5.17
N GLY A 112 -5.18 -4.88 5.35
CA GLY A 112 -4.35 -4.96 6.54
C GLY A 112 -3.19 -3.97 6.49
N THR A 113 -2.81 -3.44 7.65
CA THR A 113 -1.62 -2.59 7.81
C THR A 113 -0.90 -2.86 9.12
N ARG A 114 0.43 -2.76 9.08
CA ARG A 114 1.33 -2.93 10.21
C ARG A 114 2.57 -2.05 10.08
N ALA A 115 3.28 -1.84 11.19
CA ALA A 115 4.63 -1.30 11.15
C ALA A 115 5.64 -2.40 10.79
N GLY A 116 6.34 -2.25 9.68
CA GLY A 116 7.42 -3.15 9.24
C GLY A 116 8.76 -2.82 9.88
N ALA A 117 9.09 -1.53 10.03
CA ALA A 117 10.35 -1.05 10.62
C ALA A 117 10.18 0.34 11.24
N LEU A 118 11.01 0.65 12.25
CA LEU A 118 10.94 1.89 13.02
C LEU A 118 12.34 2.44 13.31
N SER A 119 12.59 3.70 12.98
CA SER A 119 13.82 4.43 13.31
C SER A 119 13.55 5.65 14.19
N GLY A 120 14.54 6.56 14.33
CA GLY A 120 14.41 7.76 15.16
C GLY A 120 13.33 8.71 14.65
N ASP A 121 13.22 8.87 13.35
CA ASP A 121 12.37 9.83 12.64
C ASP A 121 11.52 9.20 11.53
N ARG A 122 11.54 7.86 11.38
CA ARG A 122 10.92 7.15 10.25
C ARG A 122 10.18 5.91 10.70
N LEU A 123 9.03 5.68 10.08
CA LEU A 123 8.19 4.50 10.21
C LEU A 123 7.94 3.92 8.82
N LEU A 124 8.35 2.67 8.58
CA LEU A 124 7.96 1.92 7.40
C LEU A 124 6.67 1.19 7.71
N MET A 125 5.63 1.45 6.94
CA MET A 125 4.36 0.73 7.02
C MET A 125 4.24 -0.25 5.87
N GLU A 126 3.68 -1.41 6.15
CA GLU A 126 3.39 -2.46 5.19
C GLU A 126 1.89 -2.66 5.08
N TYR A 127 1.42 -2.96 3.87
CA TYR A 127 0.00 -3.13 3.55
C TYR A 127 -0.23 -4.41 2.75
N GLN A 128 -1.38 -5.04 2.99
CA GLN A 128 -1.88 -6.14 2.17
C GLN A 128 -3.37 -5.94 1.92
N ALA A 129 -3.78 -5.97 0.64
CA ALA A 129 -5.17 -5.92 0.24
C ALA A 129 -5.63 -7.31 -0.23
N VAL A 130 -6.62 -7.89 0.43
CA VAL A 130 -7.19 -9.22 0.09
C VAL A 130 -8.58 -9.03 -0.46
N SER A 131 -8.82 -9.54 -1.67
CA SER A 131 -10.13 -9.52 -2.32
C SER A 131 -11.02 -10.63 -1.75
N ALA A 132 -12.19 -10.26 -1.26
CA ALA A 132 -13.18 -11.22 -0.80
C ALA A 132 -13.74 -12.06 -1.96
N LYS A 133 -13.97 -11.45 -3.12
CA LYS A 133 -14.48 -12.10 -4.33
C LYS A 133 -13.48 -13.09 -4.93
N LEU A 134 -12.21 -12.73 -5.00
CA LEU A 134 -11.16 -13.57 -5.56
C LEU A 134 -10.58 -14.55 -4.54
N ASN A 135 -10.85 -14.31 -3.24
CA ASN A 135 -10.29 -15.06 -2.13
C ASN A 135 -8.76 -15.18 -2.18
N ARG A 136 -8.07 -14.06 -2.45
CA ARG A 136 -6.61 -13.98 -2.58
C ARG A 136 -6.09 -12.56 -2.38
N VAL A 137 -4.79 -12.44 -2.15
CA VAL A 137 -4.10 -11.15 -2.16
C VAL A 137 -4.26 -10.51 -3.54
N ALA A 138 -4.71 -9.27 -3.56
CA ALA A 138 -4.89 -8.46 -4.76
C ALA A 138 -3.74 -7.47 -4.94
N ALA A 139 -3.22 -6.93 -3.84
CA ALA A 139 -2.07 -6.02 -3.86
C ALA A 139 -1.35 -6.03 -2.51
N GLU A 140 -0.06 -5.71 -2.55
CA GLU A 140 0.77 -5.42 -1.39
C GLU A 140 1.45 -4.08 -1.59
N GLY A 141 1.73 -3.37 -0.50
CA GLY A 141 2.36 -2.08 -0.58
C GLY A 141 3.17 -1.71 0.64
N GLU A 142 3.97 -0.66 0.48
CA GLU A 142 4.73 -0.04 1.54
C GLU A 142 4.61 1.47 1.48
N ALA A 143 4.70 2.12 2.63
CA ALA A 143 4.86 3.57 2.72
C ALA A 143 5.91 3.91 3.78
N LEU A 144 6.86 4.76 3.41
CA LEU A 144 7.80 5.36 4.34
C LEU A 144 7.20 6.67 4.88
N LEU A 145 6.89 6.68 6.16
CA LEU A 145 6.44 7.86 6.88
C LEU A 145 7.64 8.54 7.54
N VAL A 146 7.72 9.85 7.42
CA VAL A 146 8.74 10.68 8.04
C VAL A 146 8.06 11.57 9.08
N ALA A 147 8.54 11.53 10.30
CA ALA A 147 8.06 12.36 11.40
C ALA A 147 8.41 13.83 11.14
N TYR A 148 7.42 14.70 11.22
CA TYR A 148 7.53 16.09 10.81
C TYR A 148 6.90 17.03 11.82
N ASP A 149 7.61 18.09 12.14
CA ASP A 149 7.12 19.22 12.91
C ASP A 149 6.60 20.29 11.94
N PHE A 150 5.27 20.41 11.86
CA PHE A 150 4.64 21.35 10.96
C PHE A 150 4.78 22.81 11.43
N GLY A 151 4.97 23.04 12.74
CA GLY A 151 5.21 24.38 13.29
C GLY A 151 6.62 24.88 12.94
N ALA A 152 7.62 24.00 13.06
CA ALA A 152 9.01 24.32 12.72
C ALA A 152 9.39 24.07 11.26
N GLY A 153 8.53 23.40 10.46
CA GLY A 153 8.75 23.11 9.05
C GLY A 153 9.92 22.14 8.79
N ARG A 154 10.13 21.15 9.67
CA ARG A 154 11.30 20.25 9.58
C ARG A 154 11.01 18.84 10.08
N VAL A 155 11.86 17.90 9.64
CA VAL A 155 11.91 16.54 10.18
C VAL A 155 12.25 16.61 11.68
N THR A 156 11.56 15.78 12.45
CA THR A 156 11.70 15.72 13.92
C THR A 156 11.77 14.25 14.38
N PRO A 157 12.40 13.96 15.52
CA PRO A 157 12.29 12.64 16.13
C PRO A 157 10.82 12.27 16.41
N ILE A 158 10.51 10.97 16.30
CA ILE A 158 9.22 10.43 16.73
C ILE A 158 9.09 10.60 18.25
N PRO A 159 8.02 11.23 18.75
CA PRO A 159 7.77 11.35 20.19
C PRO A 159 7.76 9.98 20.89
N ASP A 160 8.29 9.92 22.11
CA ASP A 160 8.45 8.67 22.85
C ASP A 160 7.12 7.97 23.17
N ASP A 161 6.07 8.72 23.40
CA ASP A 161 4.71 8.20 23.61
C ASP A 161 4.16 7.54 22.34
N ILE A 162 4.30 8.17 21.20
CA ILE A 162 3.92 7.59 19.89
C ILE A 162 4.75 6.35 19.61
N ARG A 163 6.05 6.40 19.85
CA ARG A 163 6.93 5.22 19.69
C ARG A 163 6.47 4.04 20.55
N ARG A 164 6.15 4.29 21.83
CA ARG A 164 5.63 3.26 22.74
C ARG A 164 4.29 2.72 22.27
N SER A 165 3.38 3.57 21.79
CA SER A 165 2.09 3.15 21.24
C SER A 165 2.25 2.24 20.03
N ILE A 166 3.16 2.56 19.09
CA ILE A 166 3.49 1.71 17.94
C ILE A 166 3.96 0.32 18.41
N LEU A 167 4.99 0.28 19.28
CA LEU A 167 5.55 -0.98 19.76
C LEU A 167 4.53 -1.81 20.56
N SER A 168 3.67 -1.14 21.33
CA SER A 168 2.58 -1.80 22.06
C SER A 168 1.53 -2.40 21.13
N LEU A 169 1.15 -1.71 20.06
CA LEU A 169 0.19 -2.20 19.07
C LEU A 169 0.75 -3.39 18.29
N GLU A 170 2.02 -3.32 17.90
CA GLU A 170 2.69 -4.39 17.15
C GLU A 170 3.00 -5.63 18.02
N GLY A 171 3.10 -5.47 19.33
CA GLY A 171 3.42 -6.56 20.26
C GLY A 171 4.80 -7.20 20.04
N ARG A 172 5.69 -6.55 19.31
CA ARG A 172 7.02 -7.04 18.94
C ARG A 172 8.03 -5.90 18.80
N GLU A 173 9.30 -6.22 18.88
CA GLU A 173 10.35 -5.29 18.47
C GLU A 173 10.37 -5.12 16.96
N LEU A 174 10.63 -3.90 16.51
CA LEU A 174 10.69 -3.56 15.10
C LEU A 174 12.14 -3.37 14.66
N PRO A 175 12.54 -3.88 13.49
CA PRO A 175 13.84 -3.60 12.91
C PRO A 175 13.98 -2.10 12.62
N ARG A 176 15.22 -1.64 12.42
CA ARG A 176 15.45 -0.28 11.95
C ARG A 176 15.07 -0.16 10.48
N VAL A 177 14.50 0.98 10.13
CA VAL A 177 14.25 1.32 8.72
C VAL A 177 15.57 1.24 7.94
N PRO A 178 15.64 0.44 6.85
CA PRO A 178 16.85 0.28 6.07
C PRO A 178 17.37 1.62 5.54
N ARG A 179 18.72 1.77 5.46
CA ARG A 179 19.32 2.90 4.78
C ARG A 179 18.96 2.82 3.29
N GLY A 180 18.28 3.85 2.79
CA GLY A 180 17.81 3.88 1.40
C GLY A 180 16.37 3.43 1.21
N ALA A 181 15.65 3.03 2.25
CA ALA A 181 14.20 2.87 2.16
C ALA A 181 13.59 4.19 1.66
N GLY A 182 12.78 4.11 0.61
CA GLY A 182 12.20 5.27 -0.05
C GLY A 182 13.09 5.97 -1.08
N ARG A 183 14.27 5.46 -1.38
CA ARG A 183 15.06 5.94 -2.54
C ARG A 183 14.57 5.22 -3.79
N ILE A 184 14.28 5.99 -4.82
CA ILE A 184 14.08 5.46 -6.17
C ILE A 184 15.44 4.90 -6.62
N VAL A 185 15.46 3.67 -7.15
CA VAL A 185 16.66 3.06 -7.73
C VAL A 185 17.13 3.98 -8.87
N GLY A 186 18.24 4.69 -8.65
CA GLY A 186 18.77 5.63 -9.65
C GLY A 186 19.68 6.73 -9.10
N ASP A 187 19.72 6.97 -7.80
CA ASP A 187 20.67 7.90 -7.17
C ASP A 187 21.95 7.15 -6.81
N SER A 188 22.89 7.09 -7.77
CA SER A 188 24.30 6.68 -7.58
C SER A 188 25.12 7.90 -7.25
#